data_86357b13ae1bf7dc719ba57599b1da3a
#
_entry.id   86357b13ae1bf7dc719ba57599b1da3a
#
_cell.length_a   1.000
_cell.length_b   1.000
_cell.length_c   1.000
_cell.angle_alpha   90.00
_cell.angle_beta   90.00
_cell.angle_gamma   90.00
#
_symmetry.space_group_name_H-M   'P 1'
#
loop_
_entity.id
_entity.type
_entity.pdbx_description
1 polymer ?
#
loop_
_entity_poly.entity_id
_entity_poly.type
_entity_poly.pdbx_seq_one_letter_code
_entity_poly.pdbx_strand_id
1 'polypeptide(L)'
;MSHASLILLVKFKSPLSLEEVSVVIDSRTDEFRGLKGLQQKYYLHEPATNEYAGLYLWESSEDFLVYRDSELRATIASAYQTEGEPRIEVFNILKPLRE
;
A
#
# COMPACT_ATOMS: atom_id res chain seq x y z
N MET A 1 10.82 -1.30 20.99
CA MET A 1 10.14 -0.92 19.74
C MET A 1 9.99 -2.13 18.83
N SER A 2 8.80 -2.35 18.35
CA SER A 2 8.62 -3.44 17.39
C SER A 2 9.06 -2.98 15.99
N HIS A 3 9.67 -3.91 15.27
CA HIS A 3 10.07 -3.69 13.89
C HIS A 3 8.99 -4.26 12.97
N ALA A 4 8.93 -3.74 11.75
CA ALA A 4 8.09 -4.33 10.74
C ALA A 4 8.57 -5.76 10.45
N SER A 5 7.65 -6.69 10.28
CA SER A 5 7.97 -8.08 9.98
C SER A 5 7.59 -8.48 8.56
N LEU A 6 6.75 -7.68 7.91
CA LEU A 6 6.18 -8.02 6.61
C LEU A 6 6.05 -6.78 5.73
N ILE A 7 6.34 -6.95 4.45
CA ILE A 7 6.12 -5.91 3.44
C ILE A 7 5.04 -6.38 2.49
N LEU A 8 4.07 -5.49 2.24
CA LEU A 8 3.09 -5.65 1.19
C LEU A 8 3.41 -4.65 0.09
N LEU A 9 3.50 -5.12 -1.14
CA LEU A 9 3.64 -4.25 -2.31
C LEU A 9 2.40 -4.43 -3.19
N VAL A 10 1.72 -3.31 -3.48
CA VAL A 10 0.57 -3.29 -4.38
C VAL A 10 0.92 -2.36 -5.53
N LYS A 11 0.94 -2.88 -6.75
CA LYS A 11 1.33 -2.13 -7.94
C LYS A 11 0.23 -2.20 -8.99
N PHE A 12 -0.07 -1.07 -9.62
CA PHE A 12 -1.17 -1.01 -10.58
C PHE A 12 -0.97 0.09 -11.61
N LYS A 13 -1.69 -0.05 -12.73
CA LYS A 13 -1.82 0.98 -13.75
C LYS A 13 -3.08 1.78 -13.49
N SER A 14 -3.01 3.07 -13.76
CA SER A 14 -4.15 3.97 -13.59
C SER A 14 -4.10 5.06 -14.66
N PRO A 15 -5.26 5.51 -15.19
CA PRO A 15 -5.30 6.63 -16.12
C PRO A 15 -5.14 7.98 -15.43
N LEU A 16 -5.13 8.00 -14.08
CA LEU A 16 -5.04 9.24 -13.32
C LEU A 16 -3.66 9.87 -13.44
N SER A 17 -3.62 11.20 -13.48
CA SER A 17 -2.37 11.95 -13.43
C SER A 17 -1.77 11.90 -12.02
N LEU A 18 -0.51 12.31 -11.88
CA LEU A 18 0.14 12.42 -10.58
C LEU A 18 -0.65 13.32 -9.63
N GLU A 19 -1.19 14.43 -10.14
CA GLU A 19 -2.01 15.34 -9.32
C GLU A 19 -3.29 14.68 -8.85
N GLU A 20 -3.97 13.97 -9.73
CA GLU A 20 -5.20 13.25 -9.39
C GLU A 20 -4.94 12.14 -8.38
N VAL A 21 -3.84 11.41 -8.54
CA VAL A 21 -3.43 10.37 -7.58
C VAL A 21 -3.16 11.00 -6.21
N SER A 22 -2.49 12.15 -6.18
CA SER A 22 -2.24 12.87 -4.91
C SER A 22 -3.52 13.22 -4.18
N VAL A 23 -4.56 13.63 -4.91
CA VAL A 23 -5.87 13.92 -4.33
C VAL A 23 -6.48 12.66 -3.70
N VAL A 24 -6.41 11.53 -4.41
CA VAL A 24 -6.92 10.25 -3.89
C VAL A 24 -6.16 9.86 -2.62
N ILE A 25 -4.83 9.96 -2.63
CA ILE A 25 -4.00 9.66 -1.46
C ILE A 25 -4.45 10.49 -0.27
N ASP A 26 -4.56 11.81 -0.45
CA ASP A 26 -4.92 12.70 0.64
C ASP A 26 -6.30 12.39 1.21
N SER A 27 -7.24 12.03 0.35
CA SER A 27 -8.61 11.71 0.77
C SER A 27 -8.70 10.43 1.61
N ARG A 28 -7.70 9.56 1.55
CA ARG A 28 -7.71 8.26 2.22
C ARG A 28 -6.67 8.15 3.35
N THR A 29 -5.86 9.18 3.52
CA THR A 29 -4.72 9.17 4.46
C THR A 29 -5.13 8.84 5.89
N ASP A 30 -6.19 9.47 6.39
CA ASP A 30 -6.61 9.28 7.78
C ASP A 30 -7.03 7.83 8.05
N GLU A 31 -7.70 7.20 7.11
CA GLU A 31 -8.11 5.80 7.25
C GLU A 31 -6.88 4.88 7.35
N PHE A 32 -5.87 5.12 6.51
CA PHE A 32 -4.64 4.33 6.56
C PHE A 32 -3.86 4.56 7.85
N ARG A 33 -3.80 5.80 8.33
CA ARG A 33 -3.13 6.11 9.60
C ARG A 33 -3.76 5.40 10.79
N GLY A 34 -5.06 5.12 10.71
CA GLY A 34 -5.78 4.43 11.77
C GLY A 34 -5.63 2.91 11.76
N LEU A 35 -4.96 2.33 10.77
CA LEU A 35 -4.83 0.88 10.67
C LEU A 35 -3.87 0.33 11.71
N LYS A 36 -4.37 -0.63 12.50
CA LYS A 36 -3.54 -1.31 13.49
C LYS A 36 -2.41 -2.07 12.82
N GLY A 37 -1.20 -1.87 13.31
CA GLY A 37 -0.03 -2.61 12.84
C GLY A 37 0.60 -2.09 11.56
N LEU A 38 0.01 -1.09 10.91
CA LEU A 38 0.63 -0.45 9.76
C LEU A 38 1.62 0.59 10.28
N GLN A 39 2.90 0.25 10.21
CA GLN A 39 3.95 1.13 10.73
C GLN A 39 4.29 2.27 9.78
N GLN A 40 4.23 1.99 8.48
CA GLN A 40 4.54 2.98 7.45
C GLN A 40 3.95 2.53 6.13
N LYS A 41 3.59 3.50 5.30
CA LYS A 41 3.19 3.25 3.93
C LYS A 41 3.86 4.29 3.04
N TYR A 42 4.52 3.82 1.99
CA TYR A 42 5.08 4.70 0.97
C TYR A 42 4.24 4.61 -0.29
N TYR A 43 3.91 5.76 -0.85
CA TYR A 43 3.22 5.85 -2.14
C TYR A 43 4.28 6.06 -3.21
N LEU A 44 4.28 5.20 -4.22
CA LEU A 44 5.37 5.12 -5.19
C LEU A 44 4.86 5.34 -6.61
N HIS A 45 5.74 5.87 -7.44
CA HIS A 45 5.50 6.00 -8.88
C HIS A 45 6.73 5.48 -9.62
N GLU A 46 6.51 4.59 -10.59
CA GLU A 46 7.58 4.06 -11.43
C GLU A 46 7.62 4.86 -12.75
N PRO A 47 8.64 5.72 -12.96
CA PRO A 47 8.65 6.56 -14.15
C PRO A 47 8.74 5.78 -15.46
N ALA A 48 9.44 4.62 -15.45
CA ALA A 48 9.65 3.82 -16.66
C ALA A 48 8.35 3.24 -17.22
N THR A 49 7.41 2.86 -16.37
CA THR A 49 6.15 2.23 -16.77
C THR A 49 4.92 3.09 -16.51
N ASN A 50 5.10 4.20 -15.78
CA ASN A 50 4.03 5.06 -15.29
C ASN A 50 3.07 4.33 -14.34
N GLU A 51 3.50 3.24 -13.74
CA GLU A 51 2.69 2.54 -12.74
C GLU A 51 2.82 3.20 -11.37
N TYR A 52 1.77 3.06 -10.58
CA TYR A 52 1.75 3.50 -9.18
C TYR A 52 1.86 2.30 -8.26
N ALA A 53 2.36 2.52 -7.07
CA ALA A 53 2.47 1.44 -6.08
C ALA A 53 2.32 1.96 -4.66
N GLY A 54 1.92 1.06 -3.77
CA GLY A 54 1.97 1.28 -2.34
C GLY A 54 2.88 0.22 -1.72
N LEU A 55 3.81 0.66 -0.88
CA LEU A 55 4.65 -0.23 -0.11
C LEU A 55 4.28 -0.07 1.35
N TYR A 56 3.83 -1.16 1.97
CA TYR A 56 3.30 -1.15 3.33
C TYR A 56 4.22 -1.92 4.25
N LEU A 57 4.57 -1.34 5.39
CA LEU A 57 5.36 -2.01 6.43
C LEU A 57 4.41 -2.41 7.55
N TRP A 58 4.24 -3.72 7.73
CA TRP A 58 3.33 -4.29 8.73
C TRP A 58 4.10 -4.85 9.92
N GLU A 59 3.56 -4.60 11.10
CA GLU A 59 4.12 -5.13 12.35
C GLU A 59 3.98 -6.65 12.43
N SER A 60 2.85 -7.18 11.97
CA SER A 60 2.58 -8.61 12.01
C SER A 60 1.77 -9.07 10.79
N SER A 61 1.83 -10.36 10.50
CA SER A 61 1.01 -10.96 9.45
C SER A 61 -0.47 -10.93 9.83
N GLU A 62 -0.79 -11.00 11.11
CA GLU A 62 -2.19 -10.93 11.58
C GLU A 62 -2.83 -9.60 11.21
N ASP A 63 -2.12 -8.50 11.46
CA ASP A 63 -2.62 -7.17 11.14
C ASP A 63 -2.77 -6.99 9.63
N PHE A 64 -1.82 -7.51 8.84
CA PHE A 64 -1.94 -7.50 7.39
C PHE A 64 -3.18 -8.25 6.93
N LEU A 65 -3.48 -9.42 7.49
CA LEU A 65 -4.64 -10.22 7.09
C LEU A 65 -5.95 -9.49 7.37
N VAL A 66 -6.06 -8.75 8.47
CA VAL A 66 -7.23 -7.93 8.75
C VAL A 66 -7.41 -6.87 7.67
N TYR A 67 -6.33 -6.18 7.30
CA TYR A 67 -6.37 -5.19 6.21
C TYR A 67 -6.73 -5.84 4.88
N ARG A 68 -6.15 -7.00 4.56
CA ARG A 68 -6.41 -7.70 3.30
C ARG A 68 -7.90 -7.91 3.06
N ASP A 69 -8.65 -8.22 4.12
CA ASP A 69 -10.07 -8.52 4.03
C ASP A 69 -10.96 -7.30 4.31
N SER A 70 -10.36 -6.10 4.42
CA SER A 70 -11.10 -4.88 4.76
C SER A 70 -11.73 -4.20 3.56
N GLU A 71 -12.73 -3.39 3.85
CA GLU A 71 -13.38 -2.50 2.87
C GLU A 71 -12.37 -1.50 2.30
N LEU A 72 -11.46 -1.01 3.12
CA LEU A 72 -10.44 -0.07 2.68
C LEU A 72 -9.56 -0.68 1.59
N ARG A 73 -9.19 -1.96 1.72
CA ARG A 73 -8.43 -2.68 0.70
C ARG A 73 -9.28 -2.91 -0.55
N ALA A 74 -10.54 -3.28 -0.37
CA ALA A 74 -11.44 -3.61 -1.47
C ALA A 74 -11.70 -2.41 -2.38
N THR A 75 -11.63 -1.20 -1.86
CA THR A 75 -11.94 0.02 -2.61
C THR A 75 -10.75 0.66 -3.30
N ILE A 76 -9.55 0.07 -3.22
CA ILE A 76 -8.36 0.62 -3.90
C ILE A 76 -8.57 0.70 -5.41
N ALA A 77 -9.06 -0.38 -6.02
CA ALA A 77 -9.24 -0.43 -7.47
C ALA A 77 -10.16 0.68 -7.97
N SER A 78 -11.29 0.90 -7.30
CA SER A 78 -12.22 1.95 -7.70
C SER A 78 -11.68 3.35 -7.38
N ALA A 79 -11.00 3.52 -6.25
CA ALA A 79 -10.46 4.81 -5.85
C ALA A 79 -9.42 5.33 -6.85
N TYR A 80 -8.56 4.45 -7.34
CA TYR A 80 -7.50 4.80 -8.30
C TYR A 80 -7.87 4.50 -9.76
N GLN A 81 -9.07 4.00 -10.00
CA GLN A 81 -9.54 3.63 -11.35
C GLN A 81 -8.52 2.70 -12.04
N THR A 82 -8.10 1.65 -11.34
CA THR A 82 -7.04 0.78 -11.83
C THR A 82 -7.41 0.09 -13.13
N GLU A 83 -6.43 -0.05 -14.01
CA GLU A 83 -6.55 -0.79 -15.25
C GLU A 83 -6.11 -2.23 -15.00
N GLY A 84 -7.05 -3.17 -15.01
CA GLY A 84 -6.79 -4.56 -14.68
C GLY A 84 -6.62 -4.79 -13.18
N GLU A 85 -6.21 -6.00 -12.83
CA GLU A 85 -6.00 -6.37 -11.42
C GLU A 85 -4.68 -5.80 -10.90
N PRO A 86 -4.69 -5.17 -9.71
CA PRO A 86 -3.44 -4.77 -9.06
C PRO A 86 -2.56 -6.00 -8.79
N ARG A 87 -1.27 -5.85 -9.02
CA ARG A 87 -0.30 -6.90 -8.69
C ARG A 87 0.06 -6.78 -7.21
N ILE A 88 -0.06 -7.89 -6.50
CA ILE A 88 0.17 -7.93 -5.07
C ILE A 88 1.33 -8.87 -4.77
N GLU A 89 2.31 -8.38 -4.01
CA GLU A 89 3.45 -9.17 -3.58
C GLU A 89 3.61 -9.00 -2.08
N VAL A 90 3.85 -10.11 -1.39
CA VAL A 90 4.01 -10.13 0.07
C VAL A 90 5.38 -10.73 0.39
N PHE A 91 6.12 -10.02 1.24
CA PHE A 91 7.47 -10.44 1.62
C PHE A 91 7.60 -10.49 3.13
N ASN A 92 8.21 -11.54 3.63
CA ASN A 92 8.64 -11.55 5.03
C ASN A 92 9.98 -10.82 5.11
N ILE A 93 10.12 -9.95 6.10
CA ILE A 93 11.39 -9.27 6.33
C ILE A 93 12.28 -10.25 7.08
N LEU A 94 13.39 -10.63 6.46
CA LEU A 94 14.34 -11.55 7.09
C LEU A 94 15.16 -10.84 8.17
N LYS A 95 15.63 -9.64 7.85
CA LYS A 95 16.50 -8.91 8.75
C LYS A 95 16.67 -7.46 8.27
N PRO A 96 16.51 -6.47 9.15
CA PRO A 96 16.85 -5.10 8.77
C PRO A 96 18.37 -4.92 8.77
N LEU A 97 18.89 -4.11 7.87
CA LEU A 97 20.31 -3.76 7.85
C LEU A 97 20.65 -2.82 9.02
N ARG A 98 19.77 -1.85 9.24
CA ARG A 98 19.91 -0.87 10.33
C ARG A 98 18.72 -0.97 11.26
N GLU A 99 19.00 -0.76 12.53
CA GLU A 99 17.98 -0.77 13.57
C GLU A 99 17.22 0.55 13.70
#